data_3a83a6dec9545d07815c45fcb5574376
#
_entry.id   3a83a6dec9545d07815c45fcb5574376
#
_cell.length_a   1.000
_cell.length_b   1.000
_cell.length_c   1.000
_cell.angle_alpha   90.00
_cell.angle_beta   90.00
_cell.angle_gamma   90.00
#
_symmetry.space_group_name_H-M   'P 1'
#
loop_
_entity.id
_entity.type
_entity.pdbx_description
1 polymer ?
#
loop_
_entity_poly.entity_id
_entity_poly.type
_entity_poly.pdbx_seq_one_letter_code
_entity_poly.pdbx_strand_id
1 'polypeptide(L)'
;AKMGCNVAICDINEDELSKTSSMLSRYNVASSQHVVDIGDKTQIDQFYEDVLARHQKVDLVFNNAGITVVSDFDSMPETDWDRVMRVNLEGVINMSRKFLPELKSRPEAALINTSSIFGMVAVPTQSVYHATKFAVRGFTESLVKEMKGTNLQVHSVHPGHVGTNIASTAKRVESEGSSALPTFRGKELSVEEQGKMFKENGMHPSRAAE
;
A
#
# COMPACT_ATOMS: atom_id res chain seq x y z
N ALA A 1 -2.15 16.74 -6.33
CA ALA A 1 -1.61 17.73 -7.27
C ALA A 1 -2.73 18.39 -8.11
N LYS A 2 -3.55 17.60 -8.83
CA LYS A 2 -4.64 18.13 -9.70
C LYS A 2 -5.62 19.05 -8.93
N MET A 3 -5.82 18.82 -7.65
CA MET A 3 -6.68 19.63 -6.77
C MET A 3 -5.93 20.73 -6.00
N GLY A 4 -4.68 21.04 -6.38
CA GLY A 4 -3.88 22.07 -5.72
C GLY A 4 -3.15 21.61 -4.45
N CYS A 5 -3.15 20.32 -4.13
CA CYS A 5 -2.43 19.82 -2.95
C CYS A 5 -0.93 19.71 -3.24
N ASN A 6 -0.09 20.12 -2.29
CA ASN A 6 1.32 19.78 -2.26
C ASN A 6 1.46 18.28 -1.98
N VAL A 7 2.47 17.62 -2.56
CA VAL A 7 2.58 16.15 -2.53
C VAL A 7 3.99 15.71 -2.21
N ALA A 8 4.16 14.94 -1.14
CA ALA A 8 5.35 14.15 -0.88
C ALA A 8 5.06 12.69 -1.27
N ILE A 9 5.93 12.09 -2.07
CA ILE A 9 5.83 10.69 -2.48
C ILE A 9 7.03 9.90 -1.99
N CYS A 10 6.79 8.66 -1.58
CA CYS A 10 7.87 7.72 -1.25
C CYS A 10 7.62 6.34 -1.85
N ASP A 11 8.69 5.70 -2.25
CA ASP A 11 8.73 4.31 -2.73
C ASP A 11 10.16 3.78 -2.58
N ILE A 12 10.33 2.47 -2.58
CA ILE A 12 11.65 1.83 -2.65
C ILE A 12 12.22 1.85 -4.08
N ASN A 13 11.36 2.00 -5.07
CA ASN A 13 11.71 1.99 -6.49
C ASN A 13 11.94 3.43 -7.01
N GLU A 14 13.21 3.81 -7.14
CA GLU A 14 13.63 5.13 -7.57
C GLU A 14 13.16 5.48 -9.01
N ASP A 15 13.11 4.50 -9.92
CA ASP A 15 12.67 4.72 -11.30
C ASP A 15 11.17 5.06 -11.36
N GLU A 16 10.35 4.35 -10.61
CA GLU A 16 8.90 4.63 -10.54
C GLU A 16 8.61 5.95 -9.79
N LEU A 17 9.40 6.29 -8.77
CA LEU A 17 9.36 7.61 -8.14
C LEU A 17 9.66 8.72 -9.13
N SER A 18 10.71 8.58 -9.93
CA SER A 18 11.11 9.57 -10.94
C SER A 18 10.03 9.78 -12.00
N LYS A 19 9.38 8.69 -12.44
CA LYS A 19 8.23 8.78 -13.36
C LYS A 19 7.07 9.54 -12.73
N THR A 20 6.73 9.21 -11.48
CA THR A 20 5.64 9.87 -10.76
C THR A 20 5.95 11.34 -10.50
N SER A 21 7.18 11.67 -10.10
CA SER A 21 7.65 13.03 -9.92
C SER A 21 7.53 13.86 -11.22
N SER A 22 7.88 13.26 -12.36
CA SER A 22 7.72 13.88 -13.68
C SER A 22 6.25 14.13 -14.04
N MET A 23 5.33 13.31 -13.54
CA MET A 23 3.88 13.56 -13.69
C MET A 23 3.42 14.71 -12.79
N LEU A 24 3.96 14.82 -11.59
CA LEU A 24 3.63 15.89 -10.63
C LEU A 24 4.10 17.26 -11.11
N SER A 25 5.22 17.35 -11.83
CA SER A 25 5.76 18.62 -12.36
C SER A 25 4.83 19.37 -13.32
N ARG A 26 3.78 18.70 -13.83
CA ARG A 26 2.74 19.31 -14.68
C ARG A 26 1.77 20.19 -13.90
N TYR A 27 1.80 20.11 -12.58
CA TYR A 27 0.89 20.85 -11.69
C TYR A 27 1.67 21.94 -10.96
N ASN A 28 1.05 23.07 -10.72
CA ASN A 28 1.66 24.18 -9.98
C ASN A 28 1.51 23.97 -8.47
N VAL A 29 2.17 22.91 -7.94
CA VAL A 29 2.18 22.56 -6.54
C VAL A 29 3.60 22.19 -6.09
N ALA A 30 3.91 22.36 -4.82
CA ALA A 30 5.17 21.86 -4.29
C ALA A 30 5.13 20.32 -4.21
N SER A 31 6.19 19.68 -4.70
CA SER A 31 6.33 18.23 -4.60
C SER A 31 7.72 17.84 -4.14
N SER A 32 7.82 16.67 -3.48
CA SER A 32 9.07 16.01 -3.12
C SER A 32 8.97 14.50 -3.32
N GLN A 33 10.12 13.88 -3.61
CA GLN A 33 10.23 12.43 -3.76
C GLN A 33 11.30 11.90 -2.84
N HIS A 34 11.08 10.72 -2.27
CA HIS A 34 11.94 10.12 -1.27
C HIS A 34 12.06 8.61 -1.52
N VAL A 35 13.28 8.09 -1.60
CA VAL A 35 13.50 6.64 -1.66
C VAL A 35 13.43 6.11 -0.23
N VAL A 36 12.41 5.31 0.08
CA VAL A 36 12.13 4.84 1.44
C VAL A 36 11.63 3.41 1.42
N ASP A 37 12.27 2.53 2.16
CA ASP A 37 11.68 1.24 2.55
C ASP A 37 10.78 1.47 3.78
N ILE A 38 9.48 1.44 3.59
CA ILE A 38 8.52 1.59 4.70
C ILE A 38 8.53 0.43 5.69
N GLY A 39 9.22 -0.68 5.37
CA GLY A 39 9.52 -1.74 6.31
C GLY A 39 10.67 -1.39 7.28
N ASP A 40 11.34 -0.26 7.07
CA ASP A 40 12.43 0.24 7.92
C ASP A 40 11.97 1.48 8.70
N LYS A 41 11.83 1.31 10.01
CA LYS A 41 11.37 2.38 10.89
C LYS A 41 12.31 3.60 10.90
N THR A 42 13.62 3.40 10.75
CA THR A 42 14.59 4.50 10.72
C THR A 42 14.39 5.35 9.46
N GLN A 43 14.12 4.72 8.33
CA GLN A 43 13.83 5.44 7.08
C GLN A 43 12.48 6.17 7.15
N ILE A 44 11.47 5.61 7.82
CA ILE A 44 10.20 6.31 8.10
C ILE A 44 10.45 7.56 8.95
N ASP A 45 11.28 7.44 10.00
CA ASP A 45 11.61 8.57 10.87
C ASP A 45 12.30 9.68 10.08
N GLN A 46 13.27 9.36 9.23
CA GLN A 46 13.94 10.34 8.37
C GLN A 46 12.98 10.94 7.34
N PHE A 47 12.16 10.12 6.70
CA PHE A 47 11.14 10.59 5.75
C PHE A 47 10.18 11.63 6.36
N TYR A 48 9.72 11.40 7.58
CA TYR A 48 8.89 12.37 8.31
C TYR A 48 9.60 13.71 8.49
N GLU A 49 10.85 13.71 8.94
CA GLU A 49 11.63 14.93 9.14
C GLU A 49 11.84 15.69 7.81
N ASP A 50 12.18 14.97 6.72
CA ASP A 50 12.38 15.56 5.40
C ASP A 50 11.07 16.18 4.85
N VAL A 51 9.94 15.51 5.04
CA VAL A 51 8.63 16.02 4.63
C VAL A 51 8.28 17.28 5.40
N LEU A 52 8.45 17.31 6.71
CA LEU A 52 8.17 18.52 7.50
C LEU A 52 9.11 19.67 7.17
N ALA A 53 10.40 19.39 6.94
CA ALA A 53 11.37 20.41 6.51
C ALA A 53 10.97 21.04 5.17
N ARG A 54 10.42 20.24 4.23
CA ARG A 54 10.06 20.70 2.89
C ARG A 54 8.68 21.31 2.81
N HIS A 55 7.69 20.70 3.46
CA HIS A 55 6.27 21.05 3.30
C HIS A 55 5.70 21.75 4.55
N GLN A 56 6.42 21.74 5.68
CA GLN A 56 6.07 22.38 6.96
C GLN A 56 4.86 21.79 7.67
N LYS A 57 3.97 21.10 6.97
CA LYS A 57 2.74 20.50 7.50
C LYS A 57 2.28 19.33 6.64
N VAL A 58 1.52 18.45 7.27
CA VAL A 58 0.87 17.30 6.60
C VAL A 58 -0.59 17.26 7.03
N ASP A 59 -1.48 17.35 6.06
CA ASP A 59 -2.93 17.30 6.27
C ASP A 59 -3.51 15.92 5.88
N LEU A 60 -2.79 15.15 5.06
CA LEU A 60 -3.22 13.82 4.58
C LEU A 60 -2.03 12.86 4.53
N VAL A 61 -2.21 11.69 5.11
CA VAL A 61 -1.31 10.54 4.92
C VAL A 61 -2.07 9.41 4.23
N PHE A 62 -1.49 8.90 3.14
CA PHE A 62 -2.04 7.78 2.39
C PHE A 62 -1.06 6.60 2.43
N ASN A 63 -1.31 5.64 3.31
CA ASN A 63 -0.54 4.41 3.43
C ASN A 63 -0.99 3.43 2.34
N ASN A 64 -0.29 3.45 1.20
CA ASN A 64 -0.66 2.69 0.02
C ASN A 64 0.31 1.55 -0.31
N ALA A 65 1.58 1.69 0.06
CA ALA A 65 2.60 0.71 -0.29
C ALA A 65 2.23 -0.70 0.21
N GLY A 66 2.55 -1.69 -0.61
CA GLY A 66 2.27 -3.08 -0.28
C GLY A 66 2.83 -4.03 -1.33
N ILE A 67 3.20 -5.21 -0.87
CA ILE A 67 3.76 -6.29 -1.67
C ILE A 67 2.96 -7.57 -1.44
N THR A 68 3.12 -8.54 -2.32
CA THR A 68 2.54 -9.88 -2.14
C THR A 68 3.53 -10.96 -2.53
N VAL A 69 3.35 -12.14 -1.94
CA VAL A 69 4.02 -13.38 -2.30
C VAL A 69 2.95 -14.43 -2.50
N VAL A 70 3.04 -15.19 -3.57
CA VAL A 70 2.14 -16.31 -3.87
C VAL A 70 2.86 -17.60 -3.57
N SER A 71 2.38 -18.34 -2.59
CA SER A 71 2.95 -19.63 -2.13
C SER A 71 1.91 -20.41 -1.35
N ASP A 72 1.99 -21.73 -1.38
CA ASP A 72 1.35 -22.55 -0.36
C ASP A 72 1.97 -22.23 1.00
N PHE A 73 1.19 -22.35 2.07
CA PHE A 73 1.62 -21.91 3.39
C PHE A 73 2.83 -22.70 3.93
N ASP A 74 2.87 -24.00 3.70
CA ASP A 74 3.94 -24.90 4.13
C ASP A 74 5.25 -24.71 3.33
N SER A 75 5.17 -24.13 2.14
CA SER A 75 6.32 -23.85 1.26
C SER A 75 6.77 -22.39 1.32
N MET A 76 6.06 -21.54 2.08
CA MET A 76 6.38 -20.11 2.22
C MET A 76 7.68 -19.92 3.00
N PRO A 77 8.76 -19.34 2.40
CA PRO A 77 9.95 -19.00 3.15
C PRO A 77 9.65 -17.97 4.26
N GLU A 78 10.16 -18.21 5.46
CA GLU A 78 9.99 -17.32 6.61
C GLU A 78 10.44 -15.87 6.29
N THR A 79 11.52 -15.73 5.55
CA THR A 79 12.02 -14.41 5.10
C THR A 79 11.03 -13.65 4.21
N ASP A 80 10.27 -14.36 3.37
CA ASP A 80 9.24 -13.75 2.53
C ASP A 80 8.00 -13.39 3.37
N TRP A 81 7.61 -14.28 4.30
CA TRP A 81 6.56 -14.01 5.28
C TRP A 81 6.86 -12.73 6.05
N ASP A 82 8.04 -12.66 6.68
CA ASP A 82 8.48 -11.51 7.48
C ASP A 82 8.53 -10.23 6.65
N ARG A 83 9.00 -10.32 5.41
CA ARG A 83 9.05 -9.17 4.51
C ARG A 83 7.65 -8.63 4.22
N VAL A 84 6.68 -9.49 3.93
CA VAL A 84 5.30 -9.05 3.67
C VAL A 84 4.67 -8.46 4.94
N MET A 85 4.87 -9.08 6.10
CA MET A 85 4.40 -8.56 7.39
C MET A 85 4.97 -7.17 7.67
N ARG A 86 6.28 -7.03 7.51
CA ARG A 86 7.01 -5.78 7.78
C ARG A 86 6.54 -4.64 6.87
N VAL A 87 6.38 -4.88 5.56
CA VAL A 87 5.95 -3.83 4.62
C VAL A 87 4.46 -3.54 4.77
N ASN A 88 3.61 -4.57 4.70
CA ASN A 88 2.16 -4.37 4.57
C ASN A 88 1.46 -4.02 5.88
N LEU A 89 2.01 -4.42 7.03
CA LEU A 89 1.38 -4.18 8.33
C LEU A 89 2.20 -3.24 9.19
N GLU A 90 3.46 -3.60 9.51
CA GLU A 90 4.28 -2.78 10.39
C GLU A 90 4.59 -1.41 9.78
N GLY A 91 4.82 -1.36 8.47
CA GLY A 91 5.00 -0.10 7.74
C GLY A 91 3.80 0.82 7.87
N VAL A 92 2.58 0.30 7.67
CA VAL A 92 1.34 1.07 7.86
C VAL A 92 1.20 1.56 9.30
N ILE A 93 1.47 0.70 10.31
CA ILE A 93 1.39 1.06 11.72
C ILE A 93 2.44 2.13 12.06
N ASN A 94 3.68 1.96 11.63
CA ASN A 94 4.78 2.88 11.95
C ASN A 94 4.58 4.25 11.28
N MET A 95 4.17 4.28 9.99
CA MET A 95 3.80 5.51 9.30
C MET A 95 2.63 6.22 10.02
N SER A 96 1.58 5.48 10.32
CA SER A 96 0.43 6.04 11.05
C SER A 96 0.86 6.63 12.39
N ARG A 97 1.65 5.89 13.17
CA ARG A 97 2.14 6.32 14.50
C ARG A 97 3.03 7.57 14.40
N LYS A 98 3.91 7.62 13.39
CA LYS A 98 4.85 8.74 13.23
C LYS A 98 4.13 10.03 12.84
N PHE A 99 3.16 9.95 11.93
CA PHE A 99 2.43 11.13 11.43
C PHE A 99 1.20 11.52 12.29
N LEU A 100 0.73 10.65 13.19
CA LEU A 100 -0.47 10.89 13.99
C LEU A 100 -0.44 12.20 14.79
N PRO A 101 0.66 12.58 15.48
CA PRO A 101 0.73 13.85 16.21
C PRO A 101 0.57 15.06 15.30
N GLU A 102 1.21 15.05 14.13
CA GLU A 102 1.11 16.11 13.13
C GLU A 102 -0.32 16.21 12.60
N LEU A 103 -0.94 15.11 12.17
CA LEU A 103 -2.33 15.08 11.69
C LEU A 103 -3.32 15.60 12.75
N LYS A 104 -3.12 15.25 14.02
CA LYS A 104 -3.97 15.75 15.13
C LYS A 104 -3.80 17.23 15.39
N SER A 105 -2.67 17.84 15.04
CA SER A 105 -2.42 19.27 15.18
C SER A 105 -3.11 20.12 14.11
N ARG A 106 -3.57 19.49 13.01
CA ARG A 106 -4.19 20.18 11.89
C ARG A 106 -5.66 20.50 12.18
N PRO A 107 -6.19 21.61 11.65
CA PRO A 107 -7.64 21.93 11.78
C PRO A 107 -8.53 20.85 11.16
N GLU A 108 -8.06 20.24 10.08
CA GLU A 108 -8.70 19.17 9.33
C GLU A 108 -7.63 18.25 8.79
N ALA A 109 -7.75 16.94 9.01
CA ALA A 109 -6.77 15.95 8.56
C ALA A 109 -7.38 14.61 8.22
N ALA A 110 -6.67 13.84 7.41
CA ALA A 110 -7.06 12.47 7.09
C ALA A 110 -5.89 11.48 7.10
N LEU A 111 -6.17 10.27 7.58
CA LEU A 111 -5.30 9.10 7.49
C LEU A 111 -6.03 8.01 6.71
N ILE A 112 -5.46 7.61 5.57
CA ILE A 112 -6.04 6.60 4.70
C ILE A 112 -5.12 5.39 4.67
N ASN A 113 -5.63 4.21 5.02
CA ASN A 113 -4.90 2.95 4.99
C ASN A 113 -5.45 2.04 3.90
N THR A 114 -4.58 1.55 3.02
CA THR A 114 -4.95 0.63 1.95
C THR A 114 -4.95 -0.81 2.47
N SER A 115 -6.14 -1.33 2.74
CA SER A 115 -6.39 -2.75 2.89
C SER A 115 -6.52 -3.41 1.50
N SER A 116 -7.50 -4.24 1.27
CA SER A 116 -7.81 -4.91 0.01
C SER A 116 -9.18 -5.56 0.12
N ILE A 117 -9.78 -5.96 -1.01
CA ILE A 117 -10.85 -6.96 -1.01
C ILE A 117 -10.38 -8.24 -0.28
N PHE A 118 -9.08 -8.54 -0.33
CA PHE A 118 -8.43 -9.65 0.40
C PHE A 118 -8.20 -9.35 1.91
N GLY A 119 -8.67 -8.22 2.40
CA GLY A 119 -8.91 -7.96 3.83
C GLY A 119 -10.35 -8.25 4.26
N MET A 120 -11.19 -8.82 3.36
CA MET A 120 -12.59 -9.18 3.60
C MET A 120 -12.88 -10.64 3.23
N VAL A 121 -12.22 -11.16 2.19
CA VAL A 121 -12.35 -12.54 1.70
C VAL A 121 -10.98 -13.15 1.55
N ALA A 122 -10.87 -14.48 1.64
CA ALA A 122 -9.62 -15.21 1.50
C ALA A 122 -9.63 -16.14 0.28
N VAL A 123 -8.48 -16.29 -0.33
CA VAL A 123 -8.20 -17.27 -1.41
C VAL A 123 -6.93 -18.05 -1.06
N PRO A 124 -6.73 -19.26 -1.61
CA PRO A 124 -5.51 -20.02 -1.40
C PRO A 124 -4.24 -19.26 -1.83
N THR A 125 -3.09 -19.69 -1.35
CA THR A 125 -1.74 -19.26 -1.76
C THR A 125 -1.33 -17.83 -1.42
N GLN A 126 -2.15 -17.09 -0.70
CA GLN A 126 -1.87 -15.70 -0.28
C GLN A 126 -2.08 -15.48 1.23
N SER A 127 -1.79 -16.50 2.04
CA SER A 127 -2.05 -16.48 3.49
C SER A 127 -1.45 -15.27 4.21
N VAL A 128 -0.18 -14.95 3.95
CA VAL A 128 0.49 -13.78 4.56
C VAL A 128 -0.13 -12.46 4.10
N TYR A 129 -0.48 -12.35 2.82
CA TYR A 129 -1.12 -11.14 2.30
C TYR A 129 -2.49 -10.92 2.94
N HIS A 130 -3.31 -11.99 3.04
CA HIS A 130 -4.58 -11.92 3.75
C HIS A 130 -4.39 -11.52 5.21
N ALA A 131 -3.46 -12.18 5.93
CA ALA A 131 -3.18 -11.86 7.32
C ALA A 131 -2.90 -10.35 7.50
N THR A 132 -2.04 -9.77 6.65
CA THR A 132 -1.72 -8.33 6.70
C THR A 132 -2.92 -7.45 6.37
N LYS A 133 -3.70 -7.76 5.33
CA LYS A 133 -4.80 -6.90 4.89
C LYS A 133 -6.02 -6.95 5.81
N PHE A 134 -6.32 -8.10 6.43
CA PHE A 134 -7.28 -8.19 7.53
C PHE A 134 -6.80 -7.41 8.76
N ALA A 135 -5.51 -7.52 9.11
CA ALA A 135 -4.94 -6.77 10.24
C ALA A 135 -4.99 -5.26 10.01
N VAL A 136 -4.62 -4.76 8.83
CA VAL A 136 -4.72 -3.34 8.47
C VAL A 136 -6.16 -2.85 8.58
N ARG A 137 -7.14 -3.63 8.12
CA ARG A 137 -8.55 -3.31 8.28
C ARG A 137 -8.92 -3.17 9.75
N GLY A 138 -8.64 -4.19 10.58
CA GLY A 138 -8.97 -4.17 12.01
C GLY A 138 -8.29 -3.03 12.76
N PHE A 139 -7.02 -2.77 12.48
CA PHE A 139 -6.26 -1.62 12.99
C PHE A 139 -6.94 -0.29 12.63
N THR A 140 -7.30 -0.12 11.36
CA THR A 140 -7.93 1.12 10.89
C THR A 140 -9.32 1.33 11.50
N GLU A 141 -10.14 0.27 11.57
CA GLU A 141 -11.47 0.34 12.20
C GLU A 141 -11.39 0.70 13.69
N SER A 142 -10.33 0.28 14.40
CA SER A 142 -10.06 0.70 15.78
C SER A 142 -9.74 2.20 15.84
N LEU A 143 -8.80 2.67 15.00
CA LEU A 143 -8.44 4.09 14.94
C LEU A 143 -9.62 4.99 14.60
N VAL A 144 -10.52 4.57 13.70
CA VAL A 144 -11.77 5.31 13.40
C VAL A 144 -12.55 5.58 14.68
N LYS A 145 -12.65 4.60 15.57
CA LYS A 145 -13.39 4.74 16.84
C LYS A 145 -12.64 5.62 17.84
N GLU A 146 -11.31 5.47 17.91
CA GLU A 146 -10.45 6.23 18.81
C GLU A 146 -10.40 7.73 18.42
N MET A 147 -10.47 8.05 17.13
CA MET A 147 -10.41 9.42 16.62
C MET A 147 -11.80 10.10 16.53
N LYS A 148 -12.86 9.42 16.96
CA LYS A 148 -14.21 9.97 16.94
C LYS A 148 -14.29 11.27 17.77
N GLY A 149 -14.82 12.33 17.15
CA GLY A 149 -14.94 13.65 17.78
C GLY A 149 -13.67 14.50 17.74
N THR A 150 -12.63 14.04 17.04
CA THR A 150 -11.44 14.83 16.72
C THR A 150 -11.52 15.41 15.30
N ASN A 151 -10.54 16.22 14.94
CA ASN A 151 -10.32 16.76 13.58
C ASN A 151 -9.80 15.73 12.56
N LEU A 152 -9.36 14.56 13.03
CA LEU A 152 -8.73 13.53 12.20
C LEU A 152 -9.74 12.50 11.70
N GLN A 153 -9.92 12.45 10.39
CA GLN A 153 -10.68 11.40 9.72
C GLN A 153 -9.77 10.22 9.39
N VAL A 154 -10.22 9.02 9.73
CA VAL A 154 -9.47 7.79 9.43
C VAL A 154 -10.29 6.90 8.51
N HIS A 155 -9.68 6.41 7.43
CA HIS A 155 -10.35 5.61 6.41
C HIS A 155 -9.58 4.35 6.07
N SER A 156 -10.31 3.27 5.82
CA SER A 156 -9.78 2.06 5.18
C SER A 156 -10.33 1.97 3.77
N VAL A 157 -9.45 1.82 2.78
CA VAL A 157 -9.84 1.56 1.40
C VAL A 157 -9.59 0.10 1.06
N HIS A 158 -10.49 -0.50 0.30
CA HIS A 158 -10.48 -1.94 -0.02
C HIS A 158 -10.49 -2.15 -1.55
N PRO A 159 -9.39 -1.84 -2.26
CA PRO A 159 -9.32 -2.03 -3.68
C PRO A 159 -9.56 -3.50 -4.05
N GLY A 160 -10.32 -3.71 -5.12
CA GLY A 160 -10.43 -4.99 -5.81
C GLY A 160 -9.32 -5.15 -6.85
N HIS A 161 -9.72 -5.48 -8.07
CA HIS A 161 -8.78 -5.57 -9.19
C HIS A 161 -8.43 -4.17 -9.72
N VAL A 162 -7.26 -3.66 -9.34
CA VAL A 162 -6.67 -2.44 -9.89
C VAL A 162 -5.47 -2.83 -10.74
N GLY A 163 -5.36 -2.31 -11.95
CA GLY A 163 -4.32 -2.64 -12.93
C GLY A 163 -2.92 -2.11 -12.56
N THR A 164 -2.47 -2.39 -11.35
CA THR A 164 -1.11 -2.06 -10.85
C THR A 164 -0.12 -3.17 -11.15
N ASN A 165 1.15 -2.94 -10.82
CA ASN A 165 2.21 -3.93 -10.98
C ASN A 165 2.24 -4.99 -9.86
N ILE A 166 1.41 -4.88 -8.81
CA ILE A 166 1.48 -5.77 -7.63
C ILE A 166 1.41 -7.27 -7.99
N ALA A 167 0.59 -7.63 -8.96
CA ALA A 167 0.47 -9.02 -9.41
C ALA A 167 1.65 -9.48 -10.29
N SER A 168 2.20 -8.59 -11.12
CA SER A 168 3.32 -8.91 -12.02
C SER A 168 4.67 -8.88 -11.31
N THR A 169 4.79 -8.16 -10.20
CA THR A 169 6.00 -8.12 -9.36
C THR A 169 5.94 -9.09 -8.17
N ALA A 170 4.83 -9.82 -8.02
CA ALA A 170 4.66 -10.81 -6.96
C ALA A 170 5.71 -11.93 -7.09
N LYS A 171 6.48 -12.16 -6.04
CA LYS A 171 7.32 -13.36 -5.94
C LYS A 171 6.41 -14.59 -5.87
N ARG A 172 6.75 -15.62 -6.61
CA ARG A 172 6.10 -16.93 -6.56
C ARG A 172 7.06 -17.96 -6.05
N VAL A 173 6.61 -18.78 -5.14
CA VAL A 173 7.34 -19.95 -4.65
C VAL A 173 6.65 -21.17 -5.24
N GLU A 174 7.37 -21.88 -6.09
CA GLU A 174 6.91 -23.14 -6.67
C GLU A 174 7.19 -24.26 -5.67
N SER A 175 6.19 -25.09 -5.39
CA SER A 175 6.33 -26.33 -4.64
C SER A 175 5.96 -27.51 -5.54
N GLU A 176 6.65 -28.64 -5.40
CA GLU A 176 6.30 -29.86 -6.10
C GLU A 176 4.88 -30.29 -5.74
N GLY A 177 4.01 -30.41 -6.74
CA GLY A 177 2.60 -30.78 -6.53
C GLY A 177 1.67 -29.63 -6.12
N SER A 178 2.17 -28.39 -6.12
CA SER A 178 1.32 -27.22 -5.85
C SER A 178 0.24 -27.04 -6.94
N SER A 179 -1.01 -27.09 -6.54
CA SER A 179 -2.14 -26.67 -7.36
C SER A 179 -2.32 -25.15 -7.35
N ALA A 180 -1.27 -24.40 -7.00
CA ALA A 180 -1.32 -22.99 -6.64
C ALA A 180 -1.34 -22.04 -7.85
N LEU A 181 -1.65 -22.52 -9.04
CA LEU A 181 -2.03 -21.62 -10.11
C LEU A 181 -3.45 -21.12 -9.84
N PRO A 182 -3.64 -19.83 -9.60
CA PRO A 182 -4.98 -19.32 -9.43
C PRO A 182 -5.80 -19.60 -10.68
N THR A 183 -6.90 -20.31 -10.50
CA THR A 183 -7.84 -20.58 -11.57
C THR A 183 -8.78 -19.40 -11.75
N PHE A 184 -8.86 -18.87 -12.95
CA PHE A 184 -9.91 -17.94 -13.33
C PHE A 184 -10.85 -18.63 -14.30
N ARG A 185 -12.13 -18.75 -13.91
CA ARG A 185 -13.17 -19.48 -14.67
C ARG A 185 -12.78 -20.92 -15.02
N GLY A 186 -12.10 -21.61 -14.10
CA GLY A 186 -11.69 -23.00 -14.26
C GLY A 186 -10.45 -23.23 -15.12
N LYS A 187 -9.76 -22.15 -15.55
CA LYS A 187 -8.49 -22.23 -16.28
C LYS A 187 -7.34 -21.77 -15.36
N GLU A 188 -6.32 -22.57 -15.25
CA GLU A 188 -5.06 -22.15 -14.60
C GLU A 188 -4.37 -21.08 -15.45
N LEU A 189 -3.95 -20.00 -14.79
CA LEU A 189 -3.29 -18.88 -15.45
C LEU A 189 -1.82 -18.82 -15.04
N SER A 190 -0.92 -18.68 -16.01
CA SER A 190 0.47 -18.32 -15.74
C SER A 190 0.58 -16.93 -15.08
N VAL A 191 1.75 -16.61 -14.50
CA VAL A 191 2.03 -15.27 -13.91
C VAL A 191 1.79 -14.16 -14.92
N GLU A 192 2.25 -14.38 -16.16
CA GLU A 192 2.13 -13.42 -17.24
C GLU A 192 0.68 -13.22 -17.66
N GLU A 193 -0.08 -14.32 -17.82
CA GLU A 193 -1.51 -14.28 -18.15
C GLU A 193 -2.32 -13.59 -17.05
N GLN A 194 -1.98 -13.82 -15.77
CA GLN A 194 -2.61 -13.10 -14.66
C GLN A 194 -2.29 -11.62 -14.69
N GLY A 195 -1.00 -11.26 -14.82
CA GLY A 195 -0.58 -9.86 -14.91
C GLY A 195 -1.29 -9.14 -16.06
N LYS A 196 -1.42 -9.80 -17.21
CA LYS A 196 -2.14 -9.30 -18.38
C LYS A 196 -3.63 -9.16 -18.09
N MET A 197 -4.25 -10.18 -17.52
CA MET A 197 -5.66 -10.16 -17.16
C MET A 197 -5.98 -9.04 -16.16
N PHE A 198 -5.12 -8.82 -15.15
CA PHE A 198 -5.30 -7.73 -14.19
C PHE A 198 -5.17 -6.35 -14.85
N LYS A 199 -4.24 -6.19 -15.80
CA LYS A 199 -4.08 -4.93 -16.54
C LYS A 199 -5.25 -4.65 -17.51
N GLU A 200 -5.75 -5.68 -18.17
CA GLU A 200 -6.81 -5.55 -19.18
C GLU A 200 -8.21 -5.46 -18.57
N ASN A 201 -8.48 -6.21 -17.49
CA ASN A 201 -9.82 -6.29 -16.88
C ASN A 201 -9.92 -5.58 -15.53
N GLY A 202 -8.80 -5.13 -14.97
CA GLY A 202 -8.77 -4.37 -13.74
C GLY A 202 -9.17 -2.91 -13.95
N MET A 203 -9.60 -2.26 -12.89
CA MET A 203 -9.81 -0.83 -12.90
C MET A 203 -8.50 -0.11 -13.20
N HIS A 204 -8.50 0.83 -14.14
CA HIS A 204 -7.31 1.63 -14.42
C HIS A 204 -6.92 2.43 -13.16
N PRO A 205 -5.61 2.49 -12.78
CA PRO A 205 -5.19 3.15 -11.55
C PRO A 205 -5.67 4.60 -11.40
N SER A 206 -5.76 5.36 -12.50
CA SER A 206 -6.27 6.74 -12.46
C SER A 206 -7.74 6.83 -12.03
N ARG A 207 -8.56 5.82 -12.33
CA ARG A 207 -9.98 5.77 -11.92
C ARG A 207 -10.15 5.29 -10.49
N ALA A 208 -9.18 4.54 -9.96
CA ALA A 208 -9.19 4.14 -8.56
C ALA A 208 -8.86 5.30 -7.60
N ALA A 209 -8.30 6.39 -8.15
CA ALA A 209 -7.93 7.58 -7.40
C ALA A 209 -8.99 8.71 -7.48
N GLU A 210 -10.06 8.52 -8.26
CA GLU A 210 -11.25 9.38 -8.32
C GLU A 210 -12.26 9.00 -7.23
#